data_df49fe018a9f43201fefa2a15230fb17
#
_entry.id   df49fe018a9f43201fefa2a15230fb17
#
_cell.length_a   1.000
_cell.length_b   1.000
_cell.length_c   1.000
_cell.angle_alpha   90.00
_cell.angle_beta   90.00
_cell.angle_gamma   90.00
#
_symmetry.space_group_name_H-M   'P 1'
#
loop_
_entity.id
_entity.type
_entity.pdbx_description
1 polymer ?
#
loop_
_entity_poly.entity_id
_entity_poly.type
_entity_poly.pdbx_seq_one_letter_code
_entity_poly.pdbx_strand_id
1 'polypeptide(L)'
;MAQWNKNTVPKCDDKTCSDEVLVTVEKYCRGTYRRVLKAVYIPYHHCTLEDMGWNMYDGVPDDWEYVEEEDSWWIPQGWYEVCDYFEDYSYSTITDKVTAWMKLPKAFEPIDEMQDERIRYGY
;
A
#
# COMPACT_ATOMS: atom_id res chain seq x y z
N MET A 1 9.57 -11.33 -15.91
CA MET A 1 10.48 -10.28 -15.50
C MET A 1 9.73 -9.10 -14.93
N ALA A 2 10.22 -8.58 -13.86
CA ALA A 2 9.54 -7.46 -13.22
C ALA A 2 9.58 -6.24 -14.13
N GLN A 3 8.51 -5.49 -14.17
CA GLN A 3 8.46 -4.30 -15.00
C GLN A 3 7.82 -3.18 -14.21
N TRP A 4 8.53 -2.08 -14.10
CA TRP A 4 8.03 -0.92 -13.39
C TRP A 4 7.13 -0.07 -14.28
N ASN A 5 5.99 0.35 -13.74
CA ASN A 5 5.05 1.21 -14.44
C ASN A 5 5.30 2.64 -14.00
N LYS A 6 5.42 3.54 -14.96
CA LYS A 6 5.65 4.96 -14.69
C LYS A 6 4.48 5.80 -15.17
N ASN A 7 4.23 6.90 -14.48
CA ASN A 7 3.18 7.87 -14.87
C ASN A 7 1.77 7.28 -14.87
N THR A 8 1.57 6.22 -14.11
CA THR A 8 0.24 5.63 -13.96
C THR A 8 0.06 5.26 -12.51
N VAL A 9 -1.13 4.81 -12.15
CA VAL A 9 -1.42 4.31 -10.81
C VAL A 9 -2.17 3.00 -10.96
N PRO A 10 -2.11 2.14 -9.95
CA PRO A 10 -2.84 0.87 -10.03
C PRO A 10 -4.34 1.12 -9.99
N LYS A 11 -5.09 0.21 -10.57
CA LYS A 11 -6.53 0.35 -10.61
C LYS A 11 -7.14 0.15 -9.24
N CYS A 12 -8.25 0.82 -9.02
CA CYS A 12 -8.96 0.71 -7.77
C CYS A 12 -10.45 0.67 -8.11
N ASP A 13 -11.02 -0.51 -8.13
CA ASP A 13 -12.35 -0.73 -8.67
C ASP A 13 -13.47 -0.68 -7.64
N ASP A 14 -13.18 -0.67 -6.37
CA ASP A 14 -14.23 -0.61 -5.36
C ASP A 14 -13.99 0.61 -4.46
N LYS A 15 -14.63 0.66 -3.30
CA LYS A 15 -14.53 1.82 -2.43
C LYS A 15 -13.41 1.72 -1.42
N THR A 16 -12.37 1.00 -1.74
CA THR A 16 -11.23 0.90 -0.86
C THR A 16 -10.00 1.37 -1.60
N CYS A 17 -8.85 0.86 -1.28
CA CYS A 17 -7.63 1.26 -1.97
C CYS A 17 -7.30 0.24 -3.06
N SER A 18 -6.27 0.52 -3.80
CA SER A 18 -5.77 -0.43 -4.79
C SER A 18 -5.23 -1.68 -4.09
N ASP A 19 -4.92 -2.69 -4.86
CA ASP A 19 -4.18 -3.82 -4.33
C ASP A 19 -2.83 -3.33 -3.84
N GLU A 20 -2.22 -4.08 -2.96
CA GLU A 20 -0.87 -3.75 -2.51
C GLU A 20 0.10 -3.97 -3.66
N VAL A 21 0.99 -3.02 -3.84
CA VAL A 21 1.99 -3.07 -4.91
C VAL A 21 3.32 -2.62 -4.33
N LEU A 22 4.39 -2.81 -5.09
CA LEU A 22 5.68 -2.24 -4.72
C LEU A 22 5.82 -0.90 -5.39
N VAL A 23 6.38 0.07 -4.70
CA VAL A 23 6.66 1.38 -5.30
C VAL A 23 8.12 1.72 -5.06
N THR A 24 8.70 2.46 -6.00
CA THR A 24 10.01 3.04 -5.83
C THR A 24 9.80 4.48 -5.39
N VAL A 25 10.41 4.86 -4.28
CA VAL A 25 10.35 6.24 -3.82
C VAL A 25 11.74 6.85 -3.87
N GLU A 26 11.78 8.14 -4.13
CA GLU A 26 13.03 8.88 -4.22
C GLU A 26 13.06 9.94 -3.15
N LYS A 27 14.20 10.09 -2.52
CA LYS A 27 14.37 11.14 -1.54
C LYS A 27 15.72 11.82 -1.81
N TYR A 28 15.72 13.15 -1.77
CA TYR A 28 16.94 13.89 -1.94
C TYR A 28 17.43 14.35 -0.58
N CYS A 29 18.63 13.94 -0.23
CA CYS A 29 19.25 14.38 1.01
C CYS A 29 20.74 14.22 0.79
N ARG A 30 21.40 15.31 0.34
CA ARG A 30 22.81 15.28 0.01
C ARG A 30 23.07 14.28 -1.12
N GLY A 31 22.13 14.21 -2.02
CA GLY A 31 22.19 13.24 -3.11
C GLY A 31 20.86 12.53 -3.18
N THR A 32 20.62 11.85 -4.27
CA THR A 32 19.37 11.13 -4.46
C THR A 32 19.56 9.68 -4.09
N TYR A 33 18.67 9.16 -3.28
CA TYR A 33 18.67 7.72 -3.09
C TYR A 33 17.24 7.21 -3.16
N ARG A 34 17.13 5.94 -3.47
CA ARG A 34 15.85 5.31 -3.77
C ARG A 34 15.68 4.08 -2.90
N ARG A 35 14.43 3.76 -2.63
CA ARG A 35 14.12 2.53 -1.92
C ARG A 35 12.77 2.01 -2.38
N VAL A 36 12.48 0.77 -2.07
CA VAL A 36 11.25 0.12 -2.49
C VAL A 36 10.38 -0.12 -1.27
N LEU A 37 9.12 0.26 -1.37
CA LEU A 37 8.17 0.09 -0.28
C LEU A 37 6.96 -0.68 -0.79
N LYS A 38 6.24 -1.33 0.12
CA LYS A 38 4.95 -1.90 -0.21
C LYS A 38 3.92 -0.82 0.06
N ALA A 39 3.02 -0.59 -0.88
CA ALA A 39 2.10 0.54 -0.80
C ALA A 39 0.77 0.26 -1.48
N VAL A 40 -0.21 1.11 -1.19
CA VAL A 40 -1.49 1.11 -1.88
C VAL A 40 -1.74 2.52 -2.38
N TYR A 41 -2.58 2.66 -3.39
CA TYR A 41 -2.95 3.96 -3.94
C TYR A 41 -4.42 4.22 -3.66
N ILE A 42 -4.75 5.44 -3.24
CA ILE A 42 -6.13 5.85 -3.02
C ILE A 42 -6.43 7.01 -3.94
N PRO A 43 -7.41 6.85 -4.84
CA PRO A 43 -7.80 7.92 -5.76
C PRO A 43 -8.53 9.05 -5.05
N TYR A 44 -8.69 10.17 -5.73
CA TYR A 44 -9.34 11.35 -5.21
C TYR A 44 -10.82 11.06 -4.91
N HIS A 45 -11.30 11.47 -3.75
CA HIS A 45 -12.69 11.31 -3.30
C HIS A 45 -13.17 9.86 -3.53
N HIS A 46 -12.33 8.92 -3.18
CA HIS A 46 -12.63 7.51 -3.46
C HIS A 46 -13.18 6.78 -2.24
N CYS A 47 -12.57 6.98 -1.09
CA CYS A 47 -13.00 6.31 0.12
C CYS A 47 -12.76 7.17 1.35
N THR A 48 -13.51 6.90 2.39
CA THR A 48 -13.40 7.66 3.65
C THR A 48 -12.70 6.79 4.68
N LEU A 49 -12.41 7.39 5.82
CA LEU A 49 -11.83 6.63 6.92
C LEU A 49 -12.75 5.48 7.32
N GLU A 50 -14.06 5.72 7.29
CA GLU A 50 -15.00 4.68 7.65
C GLU A 50 -14.98 3.54 6.63
N ASP A 51 -14.91 3.87 5.35
CA ASP A 51 -14.85 2.84 4.29
C ASP A 51 -13.64 1.94 4.48
N MET A 52 -12.52 2.48 4.91
CA MET A 52 -11.30 1.72 5.08
C MET A 52 -11.16 1.12 6.47
N GLY A 53 -12.01 1.53 7.41
CA GLY A 53 -11.88 1.08 8.78
C GLY A 53 -10.63 1.62 9.47
N TRP A 54 -10.14 2.77 9.03
CA TRP A 54 -8.94 3.35 9.61
C TRP A 54 -9.29 4.16 10.84
N ASN A 55 -8.47 4.05 11.86
CA ASN A 55 -8.62 4.84 13.08
C ASN A 55 -7.53 5.89 13.15
N MET A 56 -7.93 7.12 13.43
CA MET A 56 -6.99 8.23 13.56
C MET A 56 -6.97 8.62 15.02
N TYR A 57 -6.21 7.88 15.82
CA TYR A 57 -6.21 8.09 17.25
C TYR A 57 -5.73 9.46 17.67
N ASP A 58 -4.87 10.07 16.89
CA ASP A 58 -4.37 11.41 17.21
C ASP A 58 -5.19 12.51 16.55
N GLY A 59 -6.33 12.14 15.98
CA GLY A 59 -7.19 13.10 15.33
C GLY A 59 -6.92 13.18 13.84
N VAL A 60 -7.87 13.75 13.11
CA VAL A 60 -7.76 13.88 11.66
C VAL A 60 -7.11 15.22 11.34
N PRO A 61 -6.13 15.26 10.44
CA PRO A 61 -5.50 16.53 10.07
C PRO A 61 -6.53 17.54 9.57
N ASP A 62 -6.31 18.82 9.87
CA ASP A 62 -7.24 19.87 9.54
C ASP A 62 -7.52 20.03 8.05
N ASP A 63 -6.59 19.61 7.21
CA ASP A 63 -6.75 19.77 5.78
C ASP A 63 -7.48 18.61 5.11
N TRP A 64 -7.92 17.62 5.87
CA TRP A 64 -8.70 16.54 5.28
C TRP A 64 -10.15 16.97 5.16
N GLU A 65 -10.79 16.60 4.07
CA GLU A 65 -12.14 17.05 3.76
C GLU A 65 -13.18 16.17 4.44
N TYR A 66 -14.09 16.80 5.15
CA TYR A 66 -15.15 16.11 5.89
C TYR A 66 -16.32 15.75 4.97
N VAL A 67 -16.88 14.56 5.17
CA VAL A 67 -18.02 14.09 4.41
C VAL A 67 -19.19 13.99 5.38
N GLU A 68 -20.11 14.92 5.30
CA GLU A 68 -21.22 14.99 6.24
C GLU A 68 -22.12 13.76 6.20
N GLU A 69 -22.40 13.24 5.03
CA GLU A 69 -23.28 12.10 4.87
C GLU A 69 -22.76 10.86 5.59
N GLU A 70 -21.47 10.71 5.73
CA GLU A 70 -20.89 9.55 6.36
C GLU A 70 -20.28 9.86 7.72
N ASP A 71 -20.32 11.12 8.12
CA ASP A 71 -19.71 11.58 9.36
C ASP A 71 -18.25 11.05 9.42
N SER A 72 -17.54 11.25 8.36
CA SER A 72 -16.18 10.77 8.22
C SER A 72 -15.41 11.75 7.34
N TRP A 73 -14.19 11.42 6.97
CA TRP A 73 -13.35 12.29 6.15
C TRP A 73 -12.85 11.52 4.95
N TRP A 74 -12.78 12.22 3.81
CA TRP A 74 -12.16 11.64 2.62
C TRP A 74 -10.69 11.43 2.92
N ILE A 75 -10.19 10.23 2.60
CA ILE A 75 -8.76 9.99 2.69
C ILE A 75 -8.13 10.68 1.47
N PRO A 76 -7.14 11.56 1.65
CA PRO A 76 -6.56 12.28 0.52
C PRO A 76 -6.00 11.36 -0.53
N GLN A 77 -6.09 11.78 -1.79
CA GLN A 77 -5.53 11.04 -2.90
C GLN A 77 -4.03 10.89 -2.70
N GLY A 78 -3.53 9.73 -2.95
CA GLY A 78 -2.09 9.52 -2.91
C GLY A 78 -1.68 8.11 -2.57
N TRP A 79 -0.40 7.96 -2.31
CA TRP A 79 0.19 6.67 -1.99
C TRP A 79 0.34 6.54 -0.47
N TYR A 80 0.06 5.34 0.03
CA TYR A 80 0.18 5.07 1.46
C TYR A 80 1.02 3.82 1.65
N GLU A 81 2.04 3.91 2.49
CA GLU A 81 2.91 2.76 2.76
C GLU A 81 2.15 1.77 3.63
N VAL A 82 2.27 0.50 3.33
CA VAL A 82 1.67 -0.56 4.14
C VAL A 82 2.72 -0.99 5.15
N CYS A 83 2.42 -0.78 6.42
CA CYS A 83 3.31 -1.14 7.51
C CYS A 83 2.75 -2.38 8.19
N ASP A 84 3.44 -3.49 8.01
CA ASP A 84 2.96 -4.78 8.44
C ASP A 84 4.01 -5.39 9.36
N TYR A 85 3.84 -5.20 10.67
CA TYR A 85 4.76 -5.73 11.65
C TYR A 85 4.05 -6.69 12.56
N PHE A 86 4.36 -7.97 12.45
CA PHE A 86 3.74 -8.98 13.30
C PHE A 86 2.22 -8.87 13.19
N GLU A 87 1.58 -8.51 14.27
CA GLU A 87 0.13 -8.41 14.27
C GLU A 87 -0.36 -7.00 13.98
N ASP A 88 0.55 -6.04 13.92
CA ASP A 88 0.17 -4.67 13.66
C ASP A 88 0.15 -4.42 12.16
N TYR A 89 -0.92 -3.84 11.68
CA TYR A 89 -1.07 -3.55 10.27
C TYR A 89 -1.57 -2.12 10.17
N SER A 90 -0.78 -1.25 9.63
CA SER A 90 -1.13 0.16 9.56
C SER A 90 -0.71 0.76 8.22
N TYR A 91 -1.12 2.01 8.00
CA TYR A 91 -0.81 2.71 6.77
C TYR A 91 -0.20 4.06 7.12
N SER A 92 0.76 4.49 6.34
CA SER A 92 1.40 5.79 6.53
C SER A 92 1.47 6.53 5.20
N THR A 93 1.17 7.82 5.22
CA THR A 93 1.25 8.63 4.00
C THR A 93 2.68 8.64 3.48
N ILE A 94 2.85 8.41 2.18
CA ILE A 94 4.16 8.52 1.56
C ILE A 94 4.33 9.96 1.09
N THR A 95 5.29 10.65 1.65
CA THR A 95 5.56 12.04 1.27
C THR A 95 6.71 12.15 0.29
N ASP A 96 7.54 11.13 0.17
CA ASP A 96 8.62 11.13 -0.82
C ASP A 96 8.02 10.89 -2.21
N LYS A 97 8.77 11.22 -3.23
CA LYS A 97 8.28 11.10 -4.60
C LYS A 97 8.22 9.64 -5.02
N VAL A 98 7.04 9.19 -5.44
CA VAL A 98 6.88 7.85 -5.98
C VAL A 98 7.15 7.94 -7.48
N THR A 99 8.15 7.23 -7.95
CA THR A 99 8.55 7.31 -9.35
C THR A 99 8.02 6.17 -10.21
N ALA A 100 7.73 5.03 -9.61
CA ALA A 100 7.24 3.87 -10.36
C ALA A 100 6.60 2.86 -9.43
N TRP A 101 5.78 1.99 -9.96
CA TRP A 101 5.16 0.93 -9.20
C TRP A 101 5.12 -0.37 -10.00
N MET A 102 4.99 -1.49 -9.31
CA MET A 102 4.83 -2.77 -9.97
C MET A 102 4.02 -3.69 -9.06
N LYS A 103 3.40 -4.69 -9.65
CA LYS A 103 2.62 -5.65 -8.87
C LYS A 103 3.55 -6.45 -7.97
N LEU A 104 3.04 -6.88 -6.84
CA LEU A 104 3.82 -7.74 -5.97
C LEU A 104 4.05 -9.07 -6.68
N PRO A 105 5.23 -9.66 -6.51
CA PRO A 105 5.47 -10.98 -7.06
C PRO A 105 4.60 -11.99 -6.34
N LYS A 106 4.27 -13.05 -7.01
CA LYS A 106 3.52 -14.12 -6.37
C LYS A 106 4.40 -14.79 -5.34
N ALA A 107 3.78 -15.27 -4.29
CA ALA A 107 4.51 -16.03 -3.30
C ALA A 107 5.03 -17.31 -3.93
N PHE A 108 6.15 -17.76 -3.46
CA PHE A 108 6.71 -19.00 -3.94
C PHE A 108 5.78 -20.15 -3.57
N GLU A 109 5.52 -21.02 -4.52
CA GLU A 109 4.69 -22.19 -4.26
C GLU A 109 5.48 -23.42 -4.66
N PRO A 110 5.58 -24.40 -3.78
CA PRO A 110 6.29 -25.62 -4.13
C PRO A 110 5.58 -26.33 -5.26
N ILE A 111 6.33 -26.86 -6.17
CA ILE A 111 5.74 -27.50 -7.30
C ILE A 111 5.04 -28.73 -6.94
N ASP A 112 5.58 -29.49 -6.11
CA ASP A 112 5.04 -30.76 -5.88
C ASP A 112 4.77 -30.94 -4.45
N GLU A 113 3.57 -30.97 -4.14
CA GLU A 113 3.20 -31.02 -2.81
C GLU A 113 3.69 -32.18 -2.12
N MET A 114 3.86 -33.19 -2.81
CA MET A 114 4.25 -34.32 -2.13
C MET A 114 5.56 -34.17 -1.60
N GLN A 115 6.30 -33.48 -2.28
CA GLN A 115 7.63 -33.40 -1.81
C GLN A 115 7.61 -32.72 -0.53
N ASP A 116 6.69 -31.96 -0.29
CA ASP A 116 6.66 -31.26 0.92
C ASP A 116 6.57 -32.14 2.08
N GLU A 117 5.90 -33.22 2.00
CA GLU A 117 5.79 -34.02 3.11
C GLU A 117 7.04 -34.63 3.49
N ARG A 118 7.77 -35.08 2.55
CA ARG A 118 9.01 -35.70 2.86
C ARG A 118 9.97 -34.73 3.44
N ILE A 119 9.97 -33.57 2.92
CA ILE A 119 10.86 -32.57 3.39
C ILE A 119 10.56 -32.18 4.77
N ARG A 120 9.33 -32.08 5.07
CA ARG A 120 8.94 -31.64 6.33
C ARG A 120 9.34 -32.52 7.40
N TYR A 121 9.28 -33.73 7.18
CA TYR A 121 9.59 -34.58 8.22
C TYR A 121 10.95 -34.73 8.31
N GLY A 122 11.52 -34.30 7.29
CA GLY A 122 12.78 -34.18 7.36
C GLY A 122 13.34 -34.64 8.44
N TYR A 123 12.98 -35.22 8.78
CA TYR A 123 13.65 -35.50 9.77
C TYR A 123 13.64 -36.80 9.86
#